data_0c2dcc29181c3905f37fe05f395d7403
#
_entry.id   0c2dcc29181c3905f37fe05f395d7403
#
_cell.length_a   1.000
_cell.length_b   1.000
_cell.length_c   1.000
_cell.angle_alpha   90.00
_cell.angle_beta   90.00
_cell.angle_gamma   90.00
#
_symmetry.space_group_name_H-M   'P 1'
#
loop_
_entity.id
_entity.type
_entity.pdbx_description
1 polymer ?
#
loop_
_entity_poly.entity_id
_entity_poly.type
_entity_poly.pdbx_seq_one_letter_code
_entity_poly.pdbx_strand_id
1 'polypeptide(L)'
;FRRSRGLGDVYKRQLKGMLKKNGTVITQATLSRDLNELGAIKKRLKNGRLVYLLPKNQDNNAQYKIAKRALQDFVLEIEPVSNQVVVKTTTAAAQVIAESIDNLYIEGIVASIAGDNVVLIITPNEKIAKDVANTIENNIN
;
A
#
# COMPACT_ATOMS: atom_id res chain seq x y z
N PHE A 1 0.10 0.07 -8.37
CA PHE A 1 -0.65 -0.06 -7.15
C PHE A 1 -2.16 0.02 -7.35
N ARG A 2 -2.62 0.98 -8.13
CA ARG A 2 -4.04 1.11 -8.47
C ARG A 2 -4.62 -0.14 -9.13
N ARG A 3 -3.80 -0.96 -9.72
CA ARG A 3 -4.20 -2.27 -10.24
C ARG A 3 -4.62 -3.24 -9.15
N SER A 4 -4.37 -2.91 -7.91
CA SER A 4 -4.74 -3.77 -6.79
C SER A 4 -6.21 -3.67 -6.41
N ARG A 5 -6.97 -2.73 -6.98
CA ARG A 5 -8.39 -2.62 -6.69
C ARG A 5 -9.13 -3.87 -7.08
N GLY A 6 -9.75 -4.52 -6.12
CA GLY A 6 -10.47 -5.76 -6.33
C GLY A 6 -9.58 -6.89 -6.83
N LEU A 7 -8.30 -6.64 -7.05
CA LEU A 7 -7.38 -7.62 -7.60
C LEU A 7 -7.24 -8.82 -6.66
N GLY A 8 -7.27 -8.59 -5.35
CA GLY A 8 -7.15 -9.66 -4.38
C GLY A 8 -8.29 -10.67 -4.49
N ASP A 9 -9.54 -10.19 -4.48
CA ASP A 9 -10.70 -11.08 -4.60
C ASP A 9 -10.76 -11.74 -5.96
N VAL A 10 -10.57 -10.97 -7.03
CA VAL A 10 -10.58 -11.48 -8.39
C VAL A 10 -9.43 -12.46 -8.59
N TYR A 11 -8.26 -12.12 -8.12
CA TYR A 11 -7.07 -12.96 -8.21
C TYR A 11 -7.29 -14.30 -7.50
N LYS A 12 -7.86 -14.31 -6.30
CA LYS A 12 -8.15 -15.55 -5.56
C LYS A 12 -9.13 -16.43 -6.30
N ARG A 13 -10.19 -15.84 -6.86
CA ARG A 13 -11.18 -16.59 -7.65
C ARG A 13 -10.57 -17.17 -8.90
N GLN A 14 -9.81 -16.38 -9.63
CA GLN A 14 -9.15 -16.82 -10.85
C GLN A 14 -8.14 -17.92 -10.56
N LEU A 15 -7.33 -17.77 -9.53
CA LEU A 15 -6.36 -18.76 -9.14
C LEU A 15 -7.02 -20.06 -8.72
N LYS A 16 -8.09 -19.99 -7.94
CA LYS A 16 -8.87 -21.17 -7.53
C LYS A 16 -9.51 -21.87 -8.73
N GLY A 17 -10.05 -21.09 -9.67
CA GLY A 17 -10.62 -21.61 -10.90
C GLY A 17 -9.58 -22.29 -11.79
N MET A 18 -8.41 -21.70 -11.92
CA MET A 18 -7.30 -22.28 -12.69
C MET A 18 -6.81 -23.58 -12.07
N LEU A 19 -6.66 -23.63 -10.77
CA LEU A 19 -6.26 -24.84 -10.05
C LEU A 19 -7.31 -25.94 -10.21
N LYS A 20 -8.58 -25.60 -10.16
CA LYS A 20 -9.67 -26.55 -10.36
C LYS A 20 -9.66 -27.10 -11.77
N LYS A 21 -9.43 -26.27 -12.78
CA LYS A 21 -9.30 -26.71 -14.18
C LYS A 21 -8.16 -27.70 -14.38
N ASN A 22 -7.09 -27.54 -13.62
CA ASN A 22 -5.92 -28.41 -13.69
C ASN A 22 -6.04 -29.64 -12.78
N GLY A 23 -7.24 -29.92 -12.27
CA GLY A 23 -7.49 -31.07 -11.40
C GLY A 23 -7.04 -30.88 -9.97
N THR A 24 -6.65 -29.71 -9.59
CA THR A 24 -6.23 -29.37 -8.23
C THR A 24 -7.39 -28.72 -7.49
N VAL A 25 -7.82 -29.35 -6.39
CA VAL A 25 -8.84 -28.77 -5.52
C VAL A 25 -8.15 -28.24 -4.26
N ILE A 26 -8.38 -26.95 -4.00
CA ILE A 26 -7.74 -26.28 -2.87
C ILE A 26 -8.82 -25.53 -2.07
N THR A 27 -8.77 -25.62 -0.73
CA THR A 27 -9.70 -24.91 0.13
C THR A 27 -9.34 -23.42 0.18
N GLN A 28 -10.34 -22.58 0.52
CA GLN A 28 -10.12 -21.16 0.71
C GLN A 28 -9.06 -20.88 1.80
N ALA A 29 -9.06 -21.66 2.87
CA ALA A 29 -8.09 -21.53 3.94
C ALA A 29 -6.66 -21.83 3.48
N THR A 30 -6.50 -22.90 2.69
CA THR A 30 -5.20 -23.28 2.13
C THR A 30 -4.69 -22.21 1.17
N LEU A 31 -5.56 -21.69 0.29
CA LEU A 31 -5.20 -20.63 -0.64
C LEU A 31 -4.77 -19.37 0.11
N SER A 32 -5.49 -19.00 1.17
CA SER A 32 -5.14 -17.85 1.99
C SER A 32 -3.78 -18.03 2.65
N ARG A 33 -3.48 -19.23 3.14
CA ARG A 33 -2.19 -19.55 3.73
C ARG A 33 -1.06 -19.43 2.71
N ASP A 34 -1.27 -19.99 1.52
CA ASP A 34 -0.27 -19.95 0.44
C ASP A 34 0.00 -18.52 0.00
N LEU A 35 -1.04 -17.67 -0.09
CA LEU A 35 -0.87 -16.26 -0.41
C LEU A 35 -0.08 -15.54 0.67
N ASN A 36 -0.28 -15.87 1.95
CA ASN A 36 0.50 -15.30 3.04
C ASN A 36 1.97 -15.69 2.96
N GLU A 37 2.26 -16.94 2.61
CA GLU A 37 3.64 -17.40 2.43
C GLU A 37 4.33 -16.69 1.27
N LEU A 38 3.58 -16.32 0.23
CA LEU A 38 4.08 -15.54 -0.90
C LEU A 38 4.25 -14.05 -0.56
N GLY A 39 3.92 -13.65 0.66
CA GLY A 39 4.05 -12.26 1.09
C GLY A 39 2.87 -11.39 0.67
N ALA A 40 1.74 -11.99 0.32
CA ALA A 40 0.54 -11.24 -0.01
C ALA A 40 0.02 -10.51 1.22
N ILE A 41 -0.39 -9.26 1.03
CA ILE A 41 -0.88 -8.39 2.10
C ILE A 41 -2.39 -8.23 1.95
N LYS A 42 -3.12 -8.45 3.06
CA LYS A 42 -4.55 -8.17 3.09
C LYS A 42 -4.77 -6.67 3.24
N LYS A 43 -5.62 -6.14 2.40
CA LYS A 43 -6.04 -4.75 2.50
C LYS A 43 -7.56 -4.66 2.43
N ARG A 44 -8.16 -3.88 3.34
CA ARG A 44 -9.59 -3.65 3.33
C ARG A 44 -9.94 -2.48 2.43
N LEU A 45 -10.81 -2.70 1.48
CA LEU A 45 -11.30 -1.64 0.61
C LEU A 45 -12.38 -0.82 1.32
N LYS A 46 -12.67 0.34 0.74
CA LYS A 46 -13.66 1.28 1.24
C LYS A 46 -15.05 0.67 1.44
N ASN A 47 -15.43 -0.30 0.61
CA ASN A 47 -16.70 -1.01 0.69
C ASN A 47 -16.68 -2.19 1.66
N GLY A 48 -15.64 -2.36 2.45
CA GLY A 48 -15.49 -3.46 3.39
C GLY A 48 -14.90 -4.73 2.81
N ARG A 49 -14.68 -4.79 1.49
CA ARG A 49 -14.09 -5.96 0.84
C ARG A 49 -12.61 -6.08 1.18
N LEU A 50 -12.16 -7.30 1.40
CA LEU A 50 -10.74 -7.60 1.59
C LEU A 50 -10.13 -7.97 0.24
N VAL A 51 -8.97 -7.39 -0.04
CA VAL A 51 -8.19 -7.71 -1.24
C VAL A 51 -6.78 -8.13 -0.81
N TYR A 52 -6.14 -8.93 -1.65
CA TYR A 52 -4.74 -9.32 -1.46
C TYR A 52 -3.88 -8.55 -2.46
N LEU A 53 -2.79 -8.00 -1.94
CA LEU A 53 -1.78 -7.32 -2.74
C LEU A 53 -0.53 -8.18 -2.73
N LEU A 54 -0.09 -8.59 -3.92
CA LEU A 54 1.18 -9.31 -4.04
C LEU A 54 2.31 -8.30 -4.19
N PRO A 55 3.40 -8.47 -3.44
CA PRO A 55 4.55 -7.59 -3.60
C PRO A 55 5.16 -7.76 -4.98
N LYS A 56 5.66 -6.67 -5.54
CA LYS A 56 6.29 -6.70 -6.87
C LYS A 56 7.57 -7.52 -6.89
N ASN A 57 8.27 -7.60 -5.77
CA ASN A 57 9.51 -8.32 -5.60
C ASN A 57 9.43 -9.19 -4.34
N GLN A 58 10.18 -10.28 -4.35
CA GLN A 58 10.27 -11.17 -3.20
C GLN A 58 11.07 -10.57 -2.04
N ASP A 59 11.76 -9.47 -2.28
CA ASP A 59 12.60 -8.82 -1.27
C ASP A 59 11.89 -7.64 -0.61
N ASN A 60 10.81 -7.95 0.12
CA ASN A 60 10.02 -6.95 0.83
C ASN A 60 10.81 -6.16 1.87
N ASN A 61 11.79 -6.82 2.53
CA ASN A 61 12.57 -6.17 3.56
C ASN A 61 13.51 -5.11 3.00
N ALA A 62 14.13 -5.37 1.85
CA ALA A 62 15.00 -4.40 1.21
C ALA A 62 14.21 -3.19 0.72
N GLN A 63 13.07 -3.42 0.06
CA GLN A 63 12.22 -2.32 -0.40
C GLN A 63 11.66 -1.49 0.75
N TYR A 64 11.27 -2.14 1.82
CA TYR A 64 10.79 -1.44 3.03
C TYR A 64 11.88 -0.55 3.60
N LYS A 65 13.10 -1.06 3.73
CA LYS A 65 14.24 -0.29 4.24
C LYS A 65 14.59 0.88 3.35
N ILE A 66 14.56 0.68 2.03
CA ILE A 66 14.81 1.74 1.05
C ILE A 66 13.73 2.82 1.16
N ALA A 67 12.46 2.43 1.25
CA ALA A 67 11.36 3.37 1.40
C ALA A 67 11.49 4.19 2.69
N LYS A 68 11.77 3.52 3.79
CA LYS A 68 11.96 4.19 5.08
C LYS A 68 13.11 5.17 5.05
N ARG A 69 14.22 4.79 4.44
CA ARG A 69 15.39 5.65 4.28
C ARG A 69 15.09 6.88 3.43
N ALA A 70 14.35 6.70 2.32
CA ALA A 70 13.96 7.82 1.47
C ALA A 70 13.08 8.81 2.24
N LEU A 71 12.14 8.32 3.06
CA LEU A 71 11.32 9.19 3.91
C LEU A 71 12.19 9.98 4.87
N GLN A 72 13.15 9.33 5.52
CA GLN A 72 14.06 9.99 6.47
C GLN A 72 14.91 11.07 5.79
N ASP A 73 15.36 10.82 4.57
CA ASP A 73 16.28 11.71 3.88
C ASP A 73 15.58 12.90 3.21
N PHE A 74 14.34 12.71 2.72
CA PHE A 74 13.73 13.69 1.83
C PHE A 74 12.43 14.33 2.33
N VAL A 75 11.77 13.77 3.35
CA VAL A 75 10.54 14.36 3.88
C VAL A 75 10.90 15.49 4.84
N LEU A 76 10.30 16.66 4.61
CA LEU A 76 10.51 17.84 5.44
C LEU A 76 9.39 18.03 6.46
N GLU A 77 8.14 17.80 6.04
CA GLU A 77 6.96 18.07 6.85
C GLU A 77 5.81 17.17 6.43
N ILE A 78 5.01 16.76 7.39
CA ILE A 78 3.78 15.99 7.15
C ILE A 78 2.65 16.69 7.89
N GLU A 79 1.57 17.04 7.15
CA GLU A 79 0.46 17.77 7.71
C GLU A 79 -0.87 17.17 7.24
N PRO A 80 -1.71 16.65 8.15
CA PRO A 80 -3.07 16.26 7.77
C PRO A 80 -3.94 17.50 7.61
N VAL A 81 -4.70 17.57 6.52
CA VAL A 81 -5.61 18.66 6.21
C VAL A 81 -6.94 18.06 5.75
N SER A 82 -7.96 18.15 6.59
CA SER A 82 -9.25 17.50 6.33
C SER A 82 -9.05 16.00 6.05
N ASN A 83 -9.53 15.53 4.90
CA ASN A 83 -9.33 14.13 4.48
C ASN A 83 -8.05 13.91 3.69
N GLN A 84 -7.11 14.84 3.74
CA GLN A 84 -5.89 14.80 2.95
C GLN A 84 -4.66 14.82 3.86
N VAL A 85 -3.55 14.32 3.35
CA VAL A 85 -2.26 14.46 4.01
C VAL A 85 -1.30 15.12 3.04
N VAL A 86 -0.72 16.24 3.45
CA VAL A 86 0.28 16.96 2.68
C VAL A 86 1.65 16.53 3.17
N VAL A 87 2.45 15.95 2.29
CA VAL A 87 3.82 15.56 2.59
C VAL A 87 4.75 16.48 1.81
N LYS A 88 5.46 17.35 2.51
CA LYS A 88 6.43 18.25 1.88
C LYS A 88 7.78 17.57 1.83
N THR A 89 8.44 17.67 0.69
CA THR A 89 9.74 17.04 0.45
C THR A 89 10.76 18.05 -0.03
N THR A 90 11.99 17.63 -0.11
CA THR A 90 13.01 18.40 -0.80
C THR A 90 12.68 18.49 -2.30
N THR A 91 13.30 19.45 -2.98
CA THR A 91 13.07 19.69 -4.41
C THR A 91 13.28 18.42 -5.23
N ALA A 92 12.36 18.16 -6.14
CA ALA A 92 12.38 17.03 -7.07
C ALA A 92 12.24 15.64 -6.41
N ALA A 93 11.97 15.57 -5.12
CA ALA A 93 11.89 14.28 -4.40
C ALA A 93 10.46 13.73 -4.27
N ALA A 94 9.43 14.47 -4.68
CA ALA A 94 8.05 14.04 -4.45
C ALA A 94 7.71 12.68 -5.08
N GLN A 95 8.20 12.39 -6.28
CA GLN A 95 7.94 11.10 -6.94
C GLN A 95 8.56 9.94 -6.17
N VAL A 96 9.77 10.10 -5.70
CA VAL A 96 10.47 9.08 -4.90
C VAL A 96 9.72 8.85 -3.59
N ILE A 97 9.25 9.90 -2.95
CA ILE A 97 8.51 9.81 -1.70
C ILE A 97 7.14 9.16 -1.91
N ALA A 98 6.44 9.51 -2.99
CA ALA A 98 5.16 8.86 -3.31
C ALA A 98 5.33 7.37 -3.53
N GLU A 99 6.35 6.95 -4.27
CA GLU A 99 6.66 5.55 -4.47
C GLU A 99 7.03 4.86 -3.15
N SER A 100 7.81 5.53 -2.32
CA SER A 100 8.20 4.99 -1.00
C SER A 100 6.97 4.77 -0.11
N ILE A 101 6.05 5.72 -0.09
CA ILE A 101 4.81 5.59 0.68
C ILE A 101 3.98 4.42 0.14
N ASP A 102 3.89 4.26 -1.17
CA ASP A 102 3.19 3.12 -1.77
C ASP A 102 3.81 1.79 -1.35
N ASN A 103 5.12 1.73 -1.24
CA ASN A 103 5.84 0.51 -0.83
C ASN A 103 5.70 0.19 0.66
N LEU A 104 5.22 1.12 1.47
CA LEU A 104 4.91 0.86 2.88
C LEU A 104 3.53 0.22 3.08
N TYR A 105 2.69 0.22 2.07
CA TYR A 105 1.34 -0.36 2.11
C TYR A 105 0.51 0.13 3.28
N ILE A 106 0.48 1.45 3.46
CA ILE A 106 -0.26 2.07 4.56
C ILE A 106 -1.77 1.98 4.31
N GLU A 107 -2.48 1.43 5.27
CA GLU A 107 -3.94 1.33 5.19
C GLU A 107 -4.59 2.71 5.26
N GLY A 108 -5.64 2.91 4.46
CA GLY A 108 -6.43 4.15 4.46
C GLY A 108 -6.11 5.10 3.32
N ILE A 109 -5.04 4.87 2.58
CA ILE A 109 -4.71 5.70 1.42
C ILE A 109 -5.58 5.30 0.24
N VAL A 110 -6.37 6.24 -0.25
CA VAL A 110 -7.19 6.04 -1.46
C VAL A 110 -6.34 6.25 -2.71
N ALA A 111 -5.58 7.33 -2.73
CA ALA A 111 -4.71 7.69 -3.85
C ALA A 111 -3.67 8.68 -3.38
N SER A 112 -2.60 8.82 -4.15
CA SER A 112 -1.60 9.87 -3.93
C SER A 112 -1.20 10.50 -5.25
N ILE A 113 -0.88 11.78 -5.20
CA ILE A 113 -0.43 12.56 -6.34
C ILE A 113 0.86 13.26 -5.94
N ALA A 114 1.90 13.11 -6.75
CA ALA A 114 3.17 13.74 -6.50
C ALA A 114 3.38 14.91 -7.45
N GLY A 115 3.71 16.06 -6.88
CA GLY A 115 4.20 17.22 -7.62
C GLY A 115 5.73 17.17 -7.70
N ASP A 116 6.36 18.32 -7.57
CA ASP A 116 7.82 18.42 -7.52
C ASP A 116 8.36 18.17 -6.10
N ASN A 117 7.80 18.89 -5.13
CA ASN A 117 8.24 18.87 -3.73
C ASN A 117 7.10 18.65 -2.74
N VAL A 118 5.96 18.17 -3.22
CA VAL A 118 4.78 17.88 -2.40
C VAL A 118 4.13 16.61 -2.89
N VAL A 119 3.75 15.75 -1.96
CA VAL A 119 2.88 14.60 -2.23
C VAL A 119 1.55 14.86 -1.53
N LEU A 120 0.46 14.77 -2.28
CA LEU A 120 -0.88 14.90 -1.74
C LEU A 120 -1.51 13.52 -1.64
N ILE A 121 -1.88 13.13 -0.43
CA ILE A 121 -2.49 11.83 -0.16
C ILE A 121 -3.97 12.05 0.13
N ILE A 122 -4.82 11.29 -0.53
CA ILE A 122 -6.27 11.34 -0.35
C ILE A 122 -6.70 10.16 0.51
N THR A 123 -7.52 10.45 1.52
CA THR A 123 -8.08 9.44 2.43
C THR A 123 -9.60 9.57 2.47
N PRO A 124 -10.33 8.58 3.05
CA PRO A 124 -11.79 8.65 3.12
C PRO A 124 -12.34 9.74 4.03
N ASN A 125 -11.62 10.09 5.09
CA ASN A 125 -12.10 11.05 6.08
C ASN A 125 -10.94 11.63 6.89
N GLU A 126 -11.26 12.61 7.74
CA GLU A 126 -10.28 13.32 8.55
C GLU A 126 -9.55 12.40 9.55
N LYS A 127 -10.27 11.47 10.17
CA LYS A 127 -9.66 10.54 11.12
C LYS A 127 -8.60 9.67 10.44
N ILE A 128 -8.93 9.13 9.28
CA ILE A 128 -8.00 8.30 8.53
C ILE A 128 -6.81 9.13 8.06
N ALA A 129 -7.02 10.38 7.68
CA ALA A 129 -5.92 11.27 7.30
C ALA A 129 -4.93 11.44 8.45
N LYS A 130 -5.42 11.65 9.67
CA LYS A 130 -4.56 11.75 10.85
C LYS A 130 -3.83 10.46 11.13
N ASP A 131 -4.50 9.32 11.01
CA ASP A 131 -3.88 8.01 11.21
C ASP A 131 -2.79 7.75 10.17
N VAL A 132 -3.03 8.08 8.91
CA VAL A 132 -2.04 7.95 7.84
C VAL A 132 -0.84 8.84 8.12
N ALA A 133 -1.07 10.09 8.47
CA ALA A 133 0.02 11.02 8.80
C ALA A 133 0.89 10.49 9.95
N ASN A 134 0.27 9.98 11.00
CA ASN A 134 0.98 9.40 12.14
C ASN A 134 1.78 8.17 11.72
N THR A 135 1.22 7.32 10.89
CA THR A 135 1.92 6.13 10.40
C THR A 135 3.15 6.49 9.60
N ILE A 136 3.05 7.49 8.73
CA ILE A 136 4.19 7.97 7.95
C ILE A 136 5.26 8.54 8.89
N GLU A 137 4.88 9.38 9.84
CA GLU A 137 5.82 9.95 10.82
C GLU A 137 6.52 8.86 11.62
N ASN A 138 5.81 7.83 12.05
CA ASN A 138 6.41 6.73 12.80
C ASN A 138 7.42 5.94 11.97
N ASN A 139 7.29 5.93 10.67
CA ASN A 139 8.26 5.29 9.77
C ASN A 139 9.50 6.16 9.52
N ILE A 140 9.43 7.45 9.80
CA ILE A 140 10.58 8.36 9.69
C ILE A 140 11.44 8.27 10.95
N ASN A 141 10.82 8.10 12.10
CA ASN A 141 11.48 8.09 13.40
C ASN A 141 12.09 6.75 13.80
#